data_5ce22ffa4a3730656279d554e86ca58f
#
_entry.id   5ce22ffa4a3730656279d554e86ca58f
#
_cell.length_a   1.000
_cell.length_b   1.000
_cell.length_c   1.000
_cell.angle_alpha   90.00
_cell.angle_beta   90.00
_cell.angle_gamma   90.00
#
_symmetry.space_group_name_H-M   'P 1'
#
loop_
_entity.id
_entity.type
_entity.pdbx_description
1 polymer ?
#
loop_
_entity_poly.entity_id
_entity_poly.type
_entity_poly.pdbx_seq_one_letter_code
_entity_poly.pdbx_strand_id
1 'polypeptide(L)'
;EDATLKPVQSQKQKRKQKKLWAKLRKGKDKPPKAEGKRKRKGLFKRKPRDPLSAAEAQPVDEAAQSSAKPEGKADDAGVSEENQPFGLENLSLEVKRGELCGIIGPVGSGKSSLLLGALGEMRRIAGETLWCTPRVAYCSQSAWIQNATVRDNIVFGEPWDEQHYWECVERAELVDDLKILQSGDMTEIGERGVTLSGGQKQRVNIARALYYNADVICLDDPLSAVDAHVGKALFNRCILPLRDMGKTVLLVTHAIQYLPQMDRIVSMADGTVEETGTYEELMARRGNFYDMV
;
A
#
# COMPACT_ATOMS: atom_id res chain seq x y z
N GLU A 1 17.49 -4.33 -32.82
CA GLU A 1 18.66 -3.78 -32.05
C GLU A 1 18.15 -2.69 -31.15
N ASP A 2 17.70 -3.08 -29.95
CA ASP A 2 17.20 -2.17 -28.90
C ASP A 2 18.28 -1.97 -27.85
N ALA A 3 18.96 -0.84 -27.95
CA ALA A 3 19.92 -0.39 -26.95
C ALA A 3 19.13 0.23 -25.77
N THR A 4 18.87 -0.57 -24.73
CA THR A 4 18.36 -0.10 -23.44
C THR A 4 19.39 0.83 -22.78
N LEU A 5 19.20 2.13 -22.89
CA LEU A 5 19.97 3.15 -22.17
C LEU A 5 19.66 3.05 -20.66
N LYS A 6 20.51 2.33 -19.92
CA LYS A 6 20.54 2.41 -18.46
C LYS A 6 21.01 3.81 -18.08
N PRO A 7 20.33 4.53 -17.16
CA PRO A 7 20.81 5.82 -16.68
C PRO A 7 22.20 5.66 -16.06
N VAL A 8 23.19 6.34 -16.62
CA VAL A 8 24.58 6.29 -16.17
C VAL A 8 24.68 7.04 -14.85
N GLN A 9 24.58 6.32 -13.74
CA GLN A 9 24.92 6.88 -12.43
C GLN A 9 26.38 7.34 -12.43
N SER A 10 26.63 8.59 -12.06
CA SER A 10 27.99 9.13 -12.01
C SER A 10 28.86 8.29 -11.06
N GLN A 11 30.14 8.07 -11.40
CA GLN A 11 31.08 7.33 -10.54
C GLN A 11 31.13 7.89 -9.11
N LYS A 12 30.83 9.17 -8.92
CA LYS A 12 30.76 9.86 -7.63
C LYS A 12 29.55 9.40 -6.79
N GLN A 13 28.43 9.11 -7.44
CA GLN A 13 27.23 8.55 -6.79
C GLN A 13 27.45 7.08 -6.37
N LYS A 14 28.04 6.26 -7.25
CA LYS A 14 28.40 4.87 -6.93
C LYS A 14 29.40 4.76 -5.77
N ARG A 15 30.37 5.70 -5.68
CA ARG A 15 31.32 5.77 -4.55
C ARG A 15 30.66 6.21 -3.24
N LYS A 16 29.70 7.16 -3.27
CA LYS A 16 28.95 7.57 -2.07
C LYS A 16 28.07 6.42 -1.57
N GLN A 17 27.41 5.74 -2.47
CA GLN A 17 26.56 4.58 -2.18
C GLN A 17 27.37 3.43 -1.54
N LYS A 18 28.52 3.04 -2.13
CA LYS A 18 29.44 2.04 -1.55
C LYS A 18 29.94 2.41 -0.13
N LYS A 19 30.23 3.70 0.12
CA LYS A 19 30.65 4.17 1.46
C LYS A 19 29.51 4.14 2.47
N LEU A 20 28.28 4.45 2.06
CA LEU A 20 27.08 4.38 2.90
C LEU A 20 26.80 2.91 3.30
N TRP A 21 26.84 2.00 2.33
CA TRP A 21 26.65 0.56 2.58
C TRP A 21 27.74 -0.04 3.48
N ALA A 22 28.99 0.39 3.30
CA ALA A 22 30.08 -0.04 4.18
C ALA A 22 29.90 0.45 5.62
N LYS A 23 29.31 1.63 5.84
CA LYS A 23 28.97 2.13 7.19
C LYS A 23 27.83 1.35 7.84
N LEU A 24 26.79 1.01 7.07
CA LEU A 24 25.65 0.20 7.56
C LEU A 24 26.09 -1.23 7.93
N ARG A 25 27.04 -1.81 7.19
CA ARG A 25 27.64 -3.13 7.52
C ARG A 25 28.49 -3.11 8.78
N LYS A 26 29.30 -2.07 9.02
CA LYS A 26 30.19 -1.96 10.19
C LYS A 26 29.47 -1.82 11.52
N GLY A 27 28.18 -1.46 11.53
CA GLY A 27 27.35 -1.45 12.75
C GLY A 27 26.96 -2.85 13.25
N LYS A 28 27.17 -3.91 12.48
CA LYS A 28 26.74 -5.29 12.77
C LYS A 28 27.79 -6.16 13.49
N ASP A 29 29.05 -5.73 13.60
CA ASP A 29 30.16 -6.59 14.11
C ASP A 29 30.52 -6.38 15.58
N LYS A 30 29.65 -5.80 16.40
CA LYS A 30 29.86 -5.79 17.85
C LYS A 30 28.86 -6.76 18.52
N PRO A 31 29.34 -7.92 19.04
CA PRO A 31 28.48 -8.77 19.86
C PRO A 31 28.05 -8.00 21.12
N PRO A 32 26.82 -8.23 21.62
CA PRO A 32 26.35 -7.58 22.83
C PRO A 32 27.27 -7.97 23.99
N LYS A 33 27.79 -6.98 24.72
CA LYS A 33 28.55 -7.20 25.94
C LYS A 33 27.66 -7.94 26.93
N ALA A 34 28.10 -9.13 27.33
CA ALA A 34 27.46 -9.92 28.36
C ALA A 34 27.48 -9.13 29.68
N GLU A 35 26.32 -8.64 30.11
CA GLU A 35 26.13 -8.08 31.44
C GLU A 35 26.00 -9.19 32.46
N GLY A 36 26.70 -8.94 33.57
CA GLY A 36 27.03 -9.87 34.63
C GLY A 36 25.88 -10.65 35.24
N LYS A 37 26.22 -11.90 35.52
CA LYS A 37 25.46 -12.85 36.31
C LYS A 37 25.15 -12.26 37.70
N ARG A 38 23.92 -11.83 37.95
CA ARG A 38 23.39 -11.70 39.33
C ARG A 38 22.67 -13.00 39.69
N LYS A 39 23.32 -13.74 40.62
CA LYS A 39 22.73 -14.89 41.29
C LYS A 39 21.49 -14.46 42.07
N ARG A 40 20.33 -15.02 41.76
CA ARG A 40 19.19 -15.08 42.69
C ARG A 40 18.86 -16.53 42.97
N LYS A 41 19.13 -16.97 44.23
CA LYS A 41 18.64 -18.19 44.85
C LYS A 41 17.16 -18.00 45.23
N GLY A 42 16.40 -19.09 45.12
CA GLY A 42 15.09 -19.23 45.74
C GLY A 42 14.05 -19.80 44.78
N LEU A 43 13.93 -21.10 44.68
CA LEU A 43 12.92 -21.92 45.32
C LEU A 43 11.48 -21.66 44.85
N PHE A 44 10.99 -22.43 43.88
CA PHE A 44 9.65 -23.03 43.96
C PHE A 44 9.54 -24.15 42.93
N LYS A 45 9.50 -25.41 43.43
CA LYS A 45 9.12 -26.61 42.64
C LYS A 45 7.63 -26.55 42.37
N ARG A 46 7.22 -26.67 41.09
CA ARG A 46 5.87 -27.10 40.71
C ARG A 46 5.98 -28.30 39.78
N LYS A 47 5.23 -29.35 40.17
CA LYS A 47 5.09 -30.63 39.48
C LYS A 47 4.39 -30.49 38.11
N PRO A 48 4.61 -31.43 37.18
CA PRO A 48 3.88 -31.51 35.94
C PRO A 48 2.44 -32.03 36.18
N ARG A 49 1.48 -31.47 35.41
CA ARG A 49 0.12 -32.03 35.30
C ARG A 49 -0.03 -32.65 33.92
N ASP A 50 -0.45 -33.91 33.97
CA ASP A 50 -0.81 -34.76 32.82
C ASP A 50 -2.11 -34.25 32.13
N PRO A 51 -2.32 -34.59 30.86
CA PRO A 51 -3.49 -34.23 30.10
C PRO A 51 -4.63 -35.24 30.28
N LEU A 52 -5.84 -34.82 30.04
CA LEU A 52 -7.08 -35.54 29.80
C LEU A 52 -8.21 -35.17 30.77
N SER A 53 -9.16 -34.48 30.25
CA SER A 53 -10.56 -34.92 30.22
C SER A 53 -11.45 -33.98 29.42
N ALA A 54 -12.14 -34.57 28.48
CA ALA A 54 -13.25 -33.98 27.76
C ALA A 54 -14.43 -33.76 28.70
N ALA A 55 -15.15 -32.64 28.50
CA ALA A 55 -16.52 -32.47 28.96
C ALA A 55 -17.21 -31.57 27.95
N GLU A 56 -17.94 -32.12 27.05
CA GLU A 56 -19.40 -32.18 26.91
C GLU A 56 -20.05 -30.81 26.81
N ALA A 57 -20.49 -30.53 25.58
CA ALA A 57 -21.46 -29.48 25.24
C ALA A 57 -22.88 -29.90 25.70
N GLN A 58 -23.59 -29.01 26.32
CA GLN A 58 -25.04 -29.12 26.47
C GLN A 58 -25.75 -27.97 25.75
N PRO A 59 -26.88 -28.27 25.08
CA PRO A 59 -27.65 -27.29 24.33
C PRO A 59 -28.63 -26.57 25.28
N VAL A 60 -28.89 -25.30 24.99
CA VAL A 60 -29.99 -24.55 25.64
C VAL A 60 -31.13 -24.38 24.65
N ASP A 61 -32.32 -24.78 25.15
CA ASP A 61 -33.56 -24.98 24.47
C ASP A 61 -34.22 -23.73 23.90
N GLU A 62 -34.97 -23.98 22.80
CA GLU A 62 -36.08 -23.18 22.28
C GLU A 62 -37.21 -23.03 23.29
N ALA A 63 -37.84 -21.88 23.32
CA ALA A 63 -39.30 -21.66 23.34
C ALA A 63 -39.58 -20.15 23.48
N ALA A 64 -40.30 -19.47 22.60
CA ALA A 64 -41.76 -19.54 22.55
C ALA A 64 -42.30 -18.81 21.34
N GLN A 65 -43.21 -19.47 20.68
CA GLN A 65 -44.14 -18.97 19.65
C GLN A 65 -45.10 -17.92 20.23
N SER A 66 -45.37 -16.87 19.45
CA SER A 66 -46.77 -16.36 19.42
C SER A 66 -47.08 -15.74 18.07
N SER A 67 -48.11 -16.26 17.51
CA SER A 67 -48.82 -15.93 16.29
C SER A 67 -49.48 -14.56 16.32
N ALA A 68 -49.40 -13.80 15.25
CA ALA A 68 -50.52 -13.00 14.73
C ALA A 68 -50.20 -12.51 13.30
N LYS A 69 -51.00 -13.00 12.33
CA LYS A 69 -51.26 -12.26 11.10
C LYS A 69 -52.25 -11.13 11.40
N PRO A 70 -52.17 -10.02 10.70
CA PRO A 70 -53.25 -9.67 9.82
C PRO A 70 -52.82 -9.24 8.42
N GLU A 71 -53.70 -9.51 7.50
CA GLU A 71 -53.79 -9.04 6.14
C GLU A 71 -53.88 -7.51 6.08
N GLY A 72 -53.23 -6.89 5.08
CA GLY A 72 -53.53 -5.49 4.81
C GLY A 72 -52.60 -4.87 3.74
N LYS A 73 -53.07 -4.88 2.49
CA LYS A 73 -52.85 -3.90 1.40
C LYS A 73 -51.43 -3.59 0.98
N ALA A 74 -51.12 -3.97 -0.26
CA ALA A 74 -50.09 -3.37 -1.09
C ALA A 74 -50.33 -1.87 -1.24
N ASP A 75 -49.48 -1.08 -0.60
CA ASP A 75 -49.26 0.30 -0.97
C ASP A 75 -47.87 0.36 -1.62
N ASP A 76 -47.89 0.75 -2.87
CA ASP A 76 -46.74 1.11 -3.71
C ASP A 76 -46.03 2.31 -3.05
N ALA A 77 -45.13 2.02 -2.11
CA ALA A 77 -44.29 3.02 -1.50
C ALA A 77 -42.97 3.03 -2.28
N GLY A 78 -42.79 4.07 -3.06
CA GLY A 78 -41.57 4.37 -3.81
C GLY A 78 -40.32 4.04 -2.97
N VAL A 79 -39.44 3.24 -3.55
CA VAL A 79 -38.12 2.96 -3.03
C VAL A 79 -37.40 4.31 -2.94
N SER A 80 -37.21 4.80 -1.72
CA SER A 80 -36.40 6.00 -1.47
C SER A 80 -34.98 5.74 -1.98
N GLU A 81 -34.45 6.64 -2.76
CA GLU A 81 -33.11 6.61 -3.35
C GLU A 81 -31.96 6.53 -2.30
N GLU A 82 -32.27 6.65 -1.02
CA GLU A 82 -31.33 6.69 0.09
C GLU A 82 -30.67 5.37 0.46
N ASN A 83 -30.98 4.24 -0.18
CA ASN A 83 -30.49 2.92 0.23
C ASN A 83 -29.88 2.08 -0.90
N GLN A 84 -29.44 2.70 -1.99
CA GLN A 84 -28.65 1.96 -2.98
C GLN A 84 -27.22 1.75 -2.46
N PRO A 85 -26.71 0.51 -2.44
CA PRO A 85 -25.33 0.27 -2.05
C PRO A 85 -24.40 0.99 -3.04
N PHE A 86 -23.37 1.68 -2.50
CA PHE A 86 -22.38 2.35 -3.33
C PHE A 86 -21.82 1.37 -4.38
N GLY A 87 -21.84 1.77 -5.63
CA GLY A 87 -21.33 1.01 -6.77
C GLY A 87 -20.44 1.88 -7.67
N LEU A 88 -19.64 1.22 -8.48
CA LEU A 88 -18.95 1.85 -9.60
C LEU A 88 -19.77 1.53 -10.86
N GLU A 89 -20.15 2.54 -11.62
CA GLU A 89 -21.01 2.38 -12.78
C GLU A 89 -20.42 3.02 -14.03
N ASN A 90 -20.64 2.38 -15.17
CA ASN A 90 -20.27 2.90 -16.49
C ASN A 90 -18.80 3.34 -16.62
N LEU A 91 -17.89 2.64 -15.92
CA LEU A 91 -16.47 2.94 -16.00
C LEU A 91 -15.86 2.39 -17.29
N SER A 92 -15.25 3.29 -18.06
CA SER A 92 -14.38 2.94 -19.17
C SER A 92 -13.06 3.69 -19.02
N LEU A 93 -11.99 2.96 -18.72
CA LEU A 93 -10.66 3.52 -18.50
C LEU A 93 -9.62 2.67 -19.19
N GLU A 94 -8.83 3.30 -20.04
CA GLU A 94 -7.64 2.71 -20.63
C GLU A 94 -6.40 3.47 -20.16
N VAL A 95 -5.45 2.73 -19.59
CA VAL A 95 -4.14 3.25 -19.15
C VAL A 95 -3.06 2.56 -19.97
N LYS A 96 -2.24 3.35 -20.65
CA LYS A 96 -1.18 2.82 -21.52
C LYS A 96 -0.01 2.29 -20.72
N ARG A 97 0.70 1.33 -21.30
CA ARG A 97 1.91 0.79 -20.67
C ARG A 97 2.97 1.89 -20.52
N GLY A 98 3.56 1.97 -19.32
CA GLY A 98 4.56 2.97 -18.99
C GLY A 98 3.99 4.36 -18.63
N GLU A 99 2.68 4.49 -18.46
CA GLU A 99 1.98 5.73 -18.15
C GLU A 99 1.85 5.92 -16.63
N LEU A 100 2.09 7.13 -16.15
CA LEU A 100 1.75 7.57 -14.80
C LEU A 100 0.36 8.23 -14.84
N CYS A 101 -0.63 7.49 -14.35
CA CYS A 101 -2.03 7.91 -14.32
C CYS A 101 -2.43 8.34 -12.91
N GLY A 102 -2.79 9.61 -12.72
CA GLY A 102 -3.35 10.15 -11.49
C GLY A 102 -4.86 9.95 -11.43
N ILE A 103 -5.36 9.48 -10.29
CA ILE A 103 -6.79 9.31 -10.03
C ILE A 103 -7.15 10.26 -8.89
N ILE A 104 -8.04 11.21 -9.17
CA ILE A 104 -8.43 12.25 -8.23
C ILE A 104 -9.95 12.35 -8.11
N GLY A 105 -10.42 13.12 -7.14
CA GLY A 105 -11.84 13.35 -6.88
C GLY A 105 -12.11 13.55 -5.39
N PRO A 106 -13.32 13.95 -5.02
CA PRO A 106 -13.72 14.15 -3.63
C PRO A 106 -13.62 12.85 -2.81
N VAL A 107 -13.66 12.99 -1.49
CA VAL A 107 -13.74 11.81 -0.59
C VAL A 107 -15.07 11.10 -0.86
N GLY A 108 -15.02 9.77 -1.00
CA GLY A 108 -16.19 8.96 -1.32
C GLY A 108 -16.48 8.80 -2.82
N SER A 109 -15.77 9.45 -3.73
CA SER A 109 -16.00 9.36 -5.18
C SER A 109 -15.67 8.00 -5.82
N GLY A 110 -15.11 7.05 -5.07
CA GLY A 110 -14.83 5.70 -5.58
C GLY A 110 -13.40 5.43 -6.05
N LYS A 111 -12.43 6.34 -5.82
CA LYS A 111 -11.03 6.16 -6.27
C LYS A 111 -10.38 4.86 -5.82
N SER A 112 -10.43 4.56 -4.52
CA SER A 112 -9.92 3.28 -3.97
C SER A 112 -10.72 2.10 -4.48
N SER A 113 -12.04 2.26 -4.63
CA SER A 113 -12.92 1.24 -5.19
C SER A 113 -12.57 0.93 -6.65
N LEU A 114 -12.16 1.93 -7.44
CA LEU A 114 -11.70 1.72 -8.81
C LEU A 114 -10.46 0.80 -8.83
N LEU A 115 -9.47 1.04 -7.97
CA LEU A 115 -8.30 0.17 -7.86
C LEU A 115 -8.68 -1.24 -7.40
N LEU A 116 -9.50 -1.36 -6.35
CA LEU A 116 -9.95 -2.65 -5.82
C LEU A 116 -10.82 -3.41 -6.83
N GLY A 117 -11.70 -2.72 -7.55
CA GLY A 117 -12.50 -3.31 -8.63
C GLY A 117 -11.64 -3.85 -9.78
N ALA A 118 -10.61 -3.08 -10.18
CA ALA A 118 -9.65 -3.49 -11.18
C ALA A 118 -8.82 -4.71 -10.73
N LEU A 119 -8.47 -4.81 -9.45
CA LEU A 119 -7.74 -5.93 -8.86
C LEU A 119 -8.62 -7.17 -8.63
N GLY A 120 -9.94 -7.07 -8.78
CA GLY A 120 -10.88 -8.18 -8.56
C GLY A 120 -11.32 -8.36 -7.12
N GLU A 121 -11.00 -7.43 -6.22
CA GLU A 121 -11.39 -7.44 -4.81
C GLU A 121 -12.85 -6.99 -4.58
N MET A 122 -13.52 -6.49 -5.62
CA MET A 122 -14.94 -6.12 -5.58
C MET A 122 -15.77 -7.04 -6.44
N ARG A 123 -17.04 -7.25 -6.04
CA ARG A 123 -17.99 -8.02 -6.84
C ARG A 123 -18.29 -7.27 -8.14
N ARG A 124 -17.90 -7.87 -9.25
CA ARG A 124 -18.20 -7.35 -10.59
C ARG A 124 -19.59 -7.85 -11.03
N ILE A 125 -20.44 -6.95 -11.45
CA ILE A 125 -21.79 -7.24 -11.96
C ILE A 125 -21.76 -7.35 -13.47
N ALA A 126 -20.99 -6.46 -14.14
CA ALA A 126 -20.86 -6.41 -15.60
C ALA A 126 -19.47 -5.91 -16.00
N GLY A 127 -19.14 -5.94 -17.28
CA GLY A 127 -17.87 -5.47 -17.82
C GLY A 127 -16.71 -6.44 -17.58
N GLU A 128 -15.51 -5.99 -17.95
CA GLU A 128 -14.28 -6.75 -17.81
C GLU A 128 -13.11 -5.85 -17.43
N THR A 129 -12.07 -6.45 -16.86
CA THR A 129 -10.78 -5.78 -16.58
C THR A 129 -9.70 -6.60 -17.27
N LEU A 130 -8.92 -5.94 -18.12
CA LEU A 130 -7.83 -6.55 -18.85
C LEU A 130 -6.49 -5.99 -18.33
N TRP A 131 -5.67 -6.86 -17.78
CA TRP A 131 -4.31 -6.54 -17.42
C TRP A 131 -3.34 -7.04 -18.50
N CYS A 132 -2.43 -6.18 -18.93
CA CYS A 132 -1.39 -6.57 -19.90
C CYS A 132 -0.29 -7.46 -19.29
N THR A 133 -0.29 -7.66 -17.98
CA THR A 133 0.71 -8.40 -17.22
C THR A 133 0.09 -9.06 -15.98
N PRO A 134 0.59 -10.22 -15.55
CA PRO A 134 0.21 -10.82 -14.26
C PRO A 134 0.90 -10.19 -13.05
N ARG A 135 1.94 -9.38 -13.26
CA ARG A 135 2.72 -8.76 -12.18
C ARG A 135 2.18 -7.38 -11.83
N VAL A 136 1.22 -7.37 -10.92
CA VAL A 136 0.59 -6.15 -10.39
C VAL A 136 0.91 -6.04 -8.90
N ALA A 137 1.33 -4.86 -8.44
CA ALA A 137 1.51 -4.54 -7.03
C ALA A 137 0.45 -3.53 -6.58
N TYR A 138 -0.01 -3.66 -5.34
CA TYR A 138 -0.95 -2.74 -4.73
C TYR A 138 -0.45 -2.26 -3.37
N CYS A 139 -0.38 -0.95 -3.22
CA CYS A 139 -0.13 -0.28 -1.95
C CYS A 139 -1.43 0.36 -1.48
N SER A 140 -2.05 -0.23 -0.48
CA SER A 140 -3.28 0.30 0.13
C SER A 140 -3.02 1.58 0.90
N GLN A 141 -4.04 2.41 1.06
CA GLN A 141 -4.01 3.64 1.86
C GLN A 141 -3.58 3.36 3.30
N SER A 142 -4.09 2.29 3.90
CA SER A 142 -3.64 1.81 5.21
C SER A 142 -2.61 0.69 5.01
N ALA A 143 -1.33 1.00 5.23
CA ALA A 143 -0.25 0.06 5.00
C ALA A 143 -0.32 -1.16 5.93
N TRP A 144 -0.34 -2.34 5.34
CA TRP A 144 -0.31 -3.59 6.08
C TRP A 144 1.13 -4.06 6.33
N ILE A 145 1.41 -4.42 7.59
CA ILE A 145 2.71 -4.89 8.06
C ILE A 145 2.51 -6.21 8.80
N GLN A 146 3.27 -7.24 8.43
CA GLN A 146 3.29 -8.50 9.17
C GLN A 146 4.27 -8.47 10.34
N ASN A 147 4.03 -9.34 11.34
CA ASN A 147 4.91 -9.52 12.49
C ASN A 147 6.19 -10.26 12.06
N ALA A 148 7.15 -9.52 11.53
CA ALA A 148 8.42 -10.00 11.00
C ALA A 148 9.43 -8.86 11.00
N THR A 149 10.66 -9.08 10.50
CA THR A 149 11.65 -8.00 10.35
C THR A 149 11.22 -6.99 9.29
N VAL A 150 11.79 -5.78 9.31
CA VAL A 150 11.60 -4.80 8.22
C VAL A 150 12.02 -5.43 6.89
N ARG A 151 13.14 -6.17 6.87
CA ARG A 151 13.63 -6.86 5.69
C ARG A 151 12.61 -7.85 5.15
N ASP A 152 12.08 -8.73 5.99
CA ASP A 152 11.11 -9.74 5.58
C ASP A 152 9.82 -9.10 5.06
N ASN A 153 9.42 -7.96 5.64
CA ASN A 153 8.28 -7.19 5.16
C ASN A 153 8.50 -6.59 3.76
N ILE A 154 9.73 -6.21 3.42
CA ILE A 154 10.06 -5.65 2.11
C ILE A 154 10.25 -6.76 1.08
N VAL A 155 11.02 -7.80 1.41
CA VAL A 155 11.31 -8.92 0.52
C VAL A 155 10.06 -9.75 0.23
N PHE A 156 9.24 -9.96 1.24
CA PHE A 156 7.91 -10.56 1.17
C PHE A 156 7.83 -11.88 0.37
N GLY A 157 8.81 -12.74 0.59
CA GLY A 157 8.88 -14.08 -0.06
C GLY A 157 9.56 -14.11 -1.43
N GLU A 158 9.94 -12.97 -1.99
CA GLU A 158 10.74 -12.93 -3.22
C GLU A 158 12.18 -13.38 -2.95
N PRO A 159 12.92 -13.87 -3.95
CA PRO A 159 14.33 -14.19 -3.82
C PRO A 159 15.15 -13.00 -3.34
N TRP A 160 16.12 -13.27 -2.45
CA TRP A 160 16.98 -12.23 -1.91
C TRP A 160 17.98 -11.69 -2.95
N ASP A 161 17.90 -10.40 -3.23
CA ASP A 161 18.88 -9.62 -4.00
C ASP A 161 19.29 -8.41 -3.16
N GLU A 162 20.54 -8.41 -2.65
CA GLU A 162 21.02 -7.36 -1.77
C GLU A 162 21.07 -5.99 -2.46
N GLN A 163 21.48 -5.94 -3.73
CA GLN A 163 21.59 -4.68 -4.44
C GLN A 163 20.22 -4.07 -4.69
N HIS A 164 19.30 -4.87 -5.22
CA HIS A 164 17.93 -4.45 -5.49
C HIS A 164 17.21 -4.02 -4.21
N TYR A 165 17.40 -4.76 -3.10
CA TYR A 165 16.83 -4.43 -1.80
C TYR A 165 17.23 -3.01 -1.34
N TRP A 166 18.52 -2.70 -1.35
CA TRP A 166 18.98 -1.39 -0.89
C TRP A 166 18.59 -0.26 -1.83
N GLU A 167 18.47 -0.52 -3.14
CA GLU A 167 17.92 0.44 -4.10
C GLU A 167 16.44 0.75 -3.78
N CYS A 168 15.64 -0.27 -3.43
CA CYS A 168 14.25 -0.07 -3.02
C CYS A 168 14.14 0.69 -1.70
N VAL A 169 14.96 0.36 -0.70
CA VAL A 169 15.02 1.06 0.59
C VAL A 169 15.38 2.54 0.42
N GLU A 170 16.35 2.85 -0.43
CA GLU A 170 16.77 4.23 -0.71
C GLU A 170 15.67 5.02 -1.42
N ARG A 171 15.04 4.44 -2.45
CA ARG A 171 13.93 5.07 -3.19
C ARG A 171 12.71 5.32 -2.30
N ALA A 172 12.41 4.39 -1.40
CA ALA A 172 11.31 4.53 -0.45
C ALA A 172 11.63 5.45 0.73
N GLU A 173 12.77 6.16 0.73
CA GLU A 173 13.21 7.09 1.80
C GLU A 173 13.25 6.42 3.18
N LEU A 174 13.62 5.12 3.26
CA LEU A 174 13.68 4.36 4.52
C LEU A 174 15.06 4.36 5.18
N VAL A 175 16.10 4.86 4.50
CA VAL A 175 17.49 4.76 4.98
C VAL A 175 17.67 5.39 6.36
N ASP A 176 17.05 6.54 6.60
CA ASP A 176 17.18 7.25 7.87
C ASP A 176 16.37 6.58 8.99
N ASP A 177 15.22 5.99 8.66
CA ASP A 177 14.44 5.18 9.60
C ASP A 177 15.25 3.96 10.07
N LEU A 178 15.88 3.24 9.13
CA LEU A 178 16.68 2.06 9.47
C LEU A 178 17.91 2.38 10.34
N LYS A 179 18.46 3.61 10.25
CA LYS A 179 19.56 4.05 11.14
C LYS A 179 19.13 4.22 12.60
N ILE A 180 17.89 4.59 12.82
CA ILE A 180 17.32 4.84 14.16
C ILE A 180 16.93 3.51 14.82
N LEU A 181 16.54 2.51 14.04
CA LEU A 181 16.15 1.20 14.55
C LEU A 181 17.35 0.44 15.11
N GLN A 182 17.16 -0.21 16.28
CA GLN A 182 18.25 -0.87 17.04
C GLN A 182 19.01 -1.92 16.22
N SER A 183 18.32 -2.70 15.40
CA SER A 183 18.89 -3.74 14.54
C SER A 183 18.76 -3.40 13.05
N GLY A 184 18.55 -2.12 12.71
CA GLY A 184 18.34 -1.69 11.33
C GLY A 184 17.18 -2.42 10.67
N ASP A 185 17.40 -2.94 9.49
CA ASP A 185 16.43 -3.70 8.71
C ASP A 185 16.09 -5.09 9.29
N MET A 186 16.87 -5.60 10.25
CA MET A 186 16.61 -6.82 11.00
C MET A 186 15.77 -6.58 12.26
N THR A 187 15.32 -5.35 12.50
CA THR A 187 14.40 -5.04 13.60
C THR A 187 13.05 -5.70 13.34
N GLU A 188 12.56 -6.46 14.32
CA GLU A 188 11.20 -7.01 14.29
C GLU A 188 10.18 -5.90 14.48
N ILE A 189 9.18 -5.84 13.62
CA ILE A 189 8.10 -4.85 13.60
C ILE A 189 6.74 -5.55 13.63
N GLY A 190 5.70 -4.83 14.00
CA GLY A 190 4.35 -5.34 14.15
C GLY A 190 3.89 -5.31 15.61
N GLU A 191 2.86 -6.09 15.95
CA GLU A 191 2.28 -6.09 17.31
C GLU A 191 3.23 -6.62 18.40
N ARG A 192 4.15 -7.50 18.03
CA ARG A 192 5.13 -8.12 18.94
C ARG A 192 6.50 -7.47 18.91
N GLY A 193 6.72 -6.51 18.03
CA GLY A 193 7.99 -5.82 17.84
C GLY A 193 7.86 -4.31 18.01
N VAL A 194 8.75 -3.57 17.32
CA VAL A 194 8.72 -2.11 17.31
C VAL A 194 7.51 -1.62 16.52
N THR A 195 6.74 -0.71 17.09
CA THR A 195 5.63 -0.07 16.40
C THR A 195 6.16 1.05 15.50
N LEU A 196 5.96 0.91 14.19
CA LEU A 196 6.27 1.93 13.21
C LEU A 196 5.19 3.02 13.16
N SER A 197 5.57 4.26 12.87
CA SER A 197 4.63 5.33 12.54
C SER A 197 3.87 5.02 11.24
N GLY A 198 2.74 5.69 11.00
CA GLY A 198 1.96 5.53 9.76
C GLY A 198 2.81 5.77 8.51
N GLY A 199 3.61 6.84 8.50
CA GLY A 199 4.51 7.16 7.39
C GLY A 199 5.63 6.14 7.19
N GLN A 200 6.18 5.57 8.26
CA GLN A 200 7.17 4.48 8.17
C GLN A 200 6.55 3.20 7.59
N LYS A 201 5.36 2.82 8.06
CA LYS A 201 4.62 1.67 7.50
C LYS A 201 4.35 1.86 6.00
N GLN A 202 3.94 3.05 5.60
CA GLN A 202 3.66 3.36 4.19
C GLN A 202 4.92 3.26 3.34
N ARG A 203 6.07 3.75 3.82
CA ARG A 203 7.34 3.61 3.11
C ARG A 203 7.80 2.15 3.00
N VAL A 204 7.59 1.33 4.02
CA VAL A 204 7.84 -0.13 3.95
C VAL A 204 6.95 -0.79 2.90
N ASN A 205 5.66 -0.41 2.85
CA ASN A 205 4.72 -0.92 1.85
C ASN A 205 5.13 -0.54 0.41
N ILE A 206 5.58 0.71 0.20
CA ILE A 206 6.13 1.17 -1.08
C ILE A 206 7.40 0.37 -1.43
N ALA A 207 8.35 0.22 -0.48
CA ALA A 207 9.56 -0.55 -0.71
C ALA A 207 9.29 -2.01 -1.09
N ARG A 208 8.26 -2.64 -0.49
CA ARG A 208 7.77 -3.97 -0.86
C ARG A 208 7.32 -4.03 -2.32
N ALA A 209 6.49 -3.06 -2.74
CA ALA A 209 6.00 -2.99 -4.13
C ALA A 209 7.15 -2.79 -5.13
N LEU A 210 8.14 -1.98 -4.77
CA LEU A 210 9.34 -1.79 -5.58
C LEU A 210 10.17 -3.07 -5.67
N TYR A 211 10.35 -3.77 -4.54
CA TYR A 211 11.13 -5.00 -4.50
C TYR A 211 10.50 -6.13 -5.30
N TYR A 212 9.17 -6.24 -5.25
CA TYR A 212 8.41 -7.16 -6.10
C TYR A 212 8.62 -6.90 -7.59
N ASN A 213 9.06 -5.70 -7.98
CA ASN A 213 9.37 -5.29 -9.36
C ASN A 213 8.19 -5.51 -10.32
N ALA A 214 6.98 -5.16 -9.89
CA ALA A 214 5.78 -5.27 -10.71
C ALA A 214 5.86 -4.42 -11.99
N ASP A 215 5.10 -4.81 -13.02
CA ASP A 215 4.97 -4.03 -14.26
C ASP A 215 3.91 -2.94 -14.12
N VAL A 216 2.87 -3.21 -13.31
CA VAL A 216 1.82 -2.27 -12.94
C VAL A 216 1.82 -2.08 -11.43
N ILE A 217 1.81 -0.84 -10.97
CA ILE A 217 1.85 -0.47 -9.57
C ILE A 217 0.66 0.43 -9.26
N CYS A 218 -0.25 -0.06 -8.43
CA CYS A 218 -1.40 0.67 -7.93
C CYS A 218 -1.06 1.25 -6.55
N LEU A 219 -1.11 2.57 -6.42
CA LEU A 219 -0.79 3.31 -5.21
C LEU A 219 -2.04 4.05 -4.73
N ASP A 220 -2.59 3.66 -3.58
CA ASP A 220 -3.78 4.27 -3.01
C ASP A 220 -3.38 5.28 -1.95
N ASP A 221 -3.31 6.54 -2.34
CA ASP A 221 -2.96 7.71 -1.54
C ASP A 221 -1.70 7.55 -0.65
N PRO A 222 -0.57 7.11 -1.23
CA PRO A 222 0.63 6.74 -0.47
C PRO A 222 1.31 7.95 0.19
N LEU A 223 0.94 9.16 -0.19
CA LEU A 223 1.59 10.39 0.26
C LEU A 223 0.86 11.08 1.43
N SER A 224 -0.37 10.65 1.77
CA SER A 224 -1.17 11.25 2.85
C SER A 224 -0.62 10.98 4.25
N ALA A 225 0.03 9.83 4.44
CA ALA A 225 0.58 9.42 5.72
C ALA A 225 1.99 9.97 6.02
N VAL A 226 2.61 10.70 5.09
CA VAL A 226 3.97 11.23 5.22
C VAL A 226 3.97 12.76 5.21
N ASP A 227 5.01 13.35 5.83
CA ASP A 227 5.17 14.81 5.78
C ASP A 227 5.48 15.31 4.36
N ALA A 228 5.26 16.61 4.12
CA ALA A 228 5.37 17.22 2.80
C ALA A 228 6.78 17.06 2.18
N HIS A 229 7.84 17.10 3.00
CA HIS A 229 9.20 16.96 2.51
C HIS A 229 9.49 15.53 2.04
N VAL A 230 9.11 14.54 2.84
CA VAL A 230 9.23 13.10 2.50
C VAL A 230 8.30 12.76 1.34
N GLY A 231 7.08 13.29 1.31
CA GLY A 231 6.14 13.11 0.19
C GLY A 231 6.72 13.61 -1.13
N LYS A 232 7.36 14.80 -1.13
CA LYS A 232 8.06 15.32 -2.31
C LYS A 232 9.23 14.43 -2.74
N ALA A 233 10.01 13.92 -1.77
CA ALA A 233 11.11 13.02 -2.07
C ALA A 233 10.60 11.69 -2.65
N LEU A 234 9.55 11.09 -2.06
CA LEU A 234 8.91 9.88 -2.58
C LEU A 234 8.35 10.09 -4.00
N PHE A 235 7.65 11.19 -4.26
CA PHE A 235 7.14 11.45 -5.59
C PHE A 235 8.28 11.54 -6.61
N ASN A 236 9.30 12.38 -6.36
CA ASN A 236 10.36 12.66 -7.33
C ASN A 236 11.40 11.53 -7.47
N ARG A 237 11.68 10.77 -6.40
CA ARG A 237 12.75 9.74 -6.40
C ARG A 237 12.23 8.32 -6.50
N CYS A 238 10.93 8.12 -6.20
CA CYS A 238 10.32 6.81 -6.26
C CYS A 238 9.26 6.74 -7.37
N ILE A 239 8.16 7.51 -7.26
CA ILE A 239 6.98 7.35 -8.12
C ILE A 239 7.28 7.78 -9.56
N LEU A 240 7.76 9.01 -9.75
CA LEU A 240 8.03 9.55 -11.08
C LEU A 240 9.05 8.72 -11.88
N PRO A 241 10.18 8.24 -11.30
CA PRO A 241 11.14 7.41 -12.02
C PRO A 241 10.60 6.02 -12.42
N LEU A 242 9.52 5.53 -11.81
CA LEU A 242 8.91 4.27 -12.25
C LEU A 242 8.40 4.36 -13.68
N ARG A 243 7.79 5.49 -14.06
CA ARG A 243 7.40 5.79 -15.44
C ARG A 243 8.60 5.70 -16.38
N ASP A 244 9.71 6.33 -16.02
CA ASP A 244 10.94 6.36 -16.85
C ASP A 244 11.58 4.96 -16.98
N MET A 245 11.24 4.05 -16.07
CA MET A 245 11.60 2.63 -16.13
C MET A 245 10.60 1.78 -16.92
N GLY A 246 9.60 2.39 -17.55
CA GLY A 246 8.55 1.72 -18.32
C GLY A 246 7.50 1.01 -17.48
N LYS A 247 7.40 1.32 -16.18
CA LYS A 247 6.34 0.81 -15.30
C LYS A 247 5.07 1.63 -15.44
N THR A 248 3.93 0.97 -15.45
CA THR A 248 2.62 1.63 -15.41
C THR A 248 2.24 1.90 -13.97
N VAL A 249 1.88 3.14 -13.65
CA VAL A 249 1.54 3.55 -12.28
C VAL A 249 0.13 4.16 -12.26
N LEU A 250 -0.74 3.59 -11.42
CA LEU A 250 -2.02 4.19 -11.07
C LEU A 250 -1.89 4.79 -9.68
N LEU A 251 -1.96 6.11 -9.58
CA LEU A 251 -1.76 6.86 -8.35
C LEU A 251 -3.04 7.57 -7.94
N VAL A 252 -3.73 7.04 -6.93
CA VAL A 252 -4.77 7.82 -6.22
C VAL A 252 -4.07 8.83 -5.33
N THR A 253 -4.46 10.09 -5.44
CA THR A 253 -3.85 11.14 -4.62
C THR A 253 -4.77 12.34 -4.43
N HIS A 254 -4.57 13.05 -3.32
CA HIS A 254 -5.13 14.37 -3.02
C HIS A 254 -4.09 15.49 -3.21
N ALA A 255 -2.87 15.15 -3.61
CA ALA A 255 -1.74 16.08 -3.74
C ALA A 255 -1.73 16.72 -5.13
N ILE A 256 -2.51 17.79 -5.30
CA ILE A 256 -2.74 18.54 -6.55
C ILE A 256 -1.42 19.04 -7.19
N GLN A 257 -0.43 19.37 -6.36
CA GLN A 257 0.86 19.89 -6.82
C GLN A 257 1.66 18.93 -7.72
N TYR A 258 1.30 17.66 -7.77
CA TYR A 258 1.99 16.66 -8.61
C TYR A 258 1.26 16.37 -9.93
N LEU A 259 0.02 16.82 -10.09
CA LEU A 259 -0.81 16.56 -11.27
C LEU A 259 -0.16 17.01 -12.59
N PRO A 260 0.52 18.18 -12.66
CA PRO A 260 1.17 18.62 -13.91
C PRO A 260 2.29 17.69 -14.40
N GLN A 261 2.77 16.74 -13.58
CA GLN A 261 3.83 15.82 -13.92
C GLN A 261 3.31 14.42 -14.32
N MET A 262 1.99 14.24 -14.29
CA MET A 262 1.33 12.99 -14.67
C MET A 262 1.00 12.97 -16.15
N ASP A 263 1.10 11.81 -16.78
CA ASP A 263 0.82 11.66 -18.21
C ASP A 263 -0.69 11.69 -18.49
N ARG A 264 -1.48 11.19 -17.53
CA ARG A 264 -2.95 11.17 -17.57
C ARG A 264 -3.51 11.45 -16.18
N ILE A 265 -4.64 12.12 -16.17
CA ILE A 265 -5.45 12.35 -14.98
C ILE A 265 -6.86 11.82 -15.24
N VAL A 266 -7.42 11.15 -14.24
CA VAL A 266 -8.78 10.65 -14.20
C VAL A 266 -9.48 11.32 -13.02
N SER A 267 -10.47 12.15 -13.29
CA SER A 267 -11.34 12.76 -12.29
C SER A 267 -12.56 11.90 -12.06
N MET A 268 -12.84 11.57 -10.82
CA MET A 268 -13.97 10.72 -10.42
C MET A 268 -14.93 11.48 -9.52
N ALA A 269 -16.22 11.28 -9.76
CA ALA A 269 -17.28 11.66 -8.85
C ALA A 269 -18.37 10.57 -8.83
N ASP A 270 -18.99 10.35 -7.69
CA ASP A 270 -20.14 9.47 -7.48
C ASP A 270 -20.02 8.08 -8.14
N GLY A 271 -18.84 7.48 -8.05
CA GLY A 271 -18.59 6.14 -8.60
C GLY A 271 -18.36 6.08 -10.11
N THR A 272 -18.28 7.23 -10.79
CA THR A 272 -18.07 7.33 -12.24
C THR A 272 -16.79 8.08 -12.60
N VAL A 273 -16.29 7.91 -13.82
CA VAL A 273 -15.23 8.75 -14.39
C VAL A 273 -15.90 9.96 -15.08
N GLU A 274 -15.68 11.15 -14.57
CA GLU A 274 -16.22 12.38 -15.16
C GLU A 274 -15.34 12.93 -16.28
N GLU A 275 -14.06 13.06 -15.99
CA GLU A 275 -13.11 13.66 -16.94
C GLU A 275 -11.82 12.84 -16.99
N THR A 276 -11.23 12.77 -18.17
CA THR A 276 -9.90 12.18 -18.38
C THR A 276 -9.13 13.00 -19.42
N GLY A 277 -7.83 13.14 -19.19
CA GLY A 277 -6.94 13.90 -20.08
C GLY A 277 -5.59 14.19 -19.44
N THR A 278 -4.76 14.98 -20.12
CA THR A 278 -3.57 15.59 -19.52
C THR A 278 -3.97 16.76 -18.63
N TYR A 279 -3.04 17.24 -17.80
CA TYR A 279 -3.31 18.39 -16.93
C TYR A 279 -3.73 19.63 -17.75
N GLU A 280 -3.01 19.90 -18.85
CA GLU A 280 -3.29 21.05 -19.72
C GLU A 280 -4.65 20.95 -20.41
N GLU A 281 -5.01 19.76 -20.90
CA GLU A 281 -6.31 19.51 -21.54
C GLU A 281 -7.47 19.74 -20.58
N LEU A 282 -7.35 19.21 -19.34
CA LEU A 282 -8.40 19.34 -18.33
C LEU A 282 -8.54 20.78 -17.85
N MET A 283 -7.43 21.47 -17.62
CA MET A 283 -7.44 22.92 -17.27
C MET A 283 -8.06 23.77 -18.37
N ALA A 284 -7.81 23.43 -19.64
CA ALA A 284 -8.38 24.17 -20.79
C ALA A 284 -9.89 23.97 -20.94
N ARG A 285 -10.41 22.79 -20.56
CA ARG A 285 -11.86 22.50 -20.60
C ARG A 285 -12.68 23.30 -19.59
N ARG A 286 -12.07 23.75 -18.50
CA ARG A 286 -12.73 24.48 -17.39
C ARG A 286 -13.96 23.74 -16.84
N GLY A 287 -13.85 22.40 -16.73
CA GLY A 287 -14.86 21.53 -16.13
C GLY A 287 -14.69 21.36 -14.63
N ASN A 288 -15.26 20.29 -14.07
CA ASN A 288 -15.21 19.98 -12.64
C ASN A 288 -13.76 19.83 -12.14
N PHE A 289 -12.86 19.32 -12.98
CA PHE A 289 -11.43 19.26 -12.66
C PHE A 289 -10.83 20.65 -12.39
N TYR A 290 -11.14 21.64 -13.23
CA TYR A 290 -10.64 23.00 -13.07
C TYR A 290 -11.10 23.64 -11.76
N ASP A 291 -12.35 23.39 -11.36
CA ASP A 291 -12.92 23.93 -10.11
C ASP A 291 -12.36 23.24 -8.86
N MET A 292 -11.81 22.02 -9.01
CA MET A 292 -11.21 21.23 -7.92
C MET A 292 -9.75 21.61 -7.64
N VAL A 293 -9.01 22.12 -8.64
CA VAL A 293 -7.57 22.42 -8.61
C VAL A 293 -7.32 23.87 -8.25
#